data_dd8cf62e05a002b772f5f878052f0879
#
_entry.id   dd8cf62e05a002b772f5f878052f0879
#
_cell.length_a   1.000
_cell.length_b   1.000
_cell.length_c   1.000
_cell.angle_alpha   90.00
_cell.angle_beta   90.00
_cell.angle_gamma   90.00
#
_symmetry.space_group_name_H-M   'P 1'
#
loop_
_entity.id
_entity.type
_entity.pdbx_description
1 polymer ?
#
loop_
_entity_poly.entity_id
_entity_poly.type
_entity_poly.pdbx_seq_one_letter_code
_entity_poly.pdbx_strand_id
1 'polypeptide(L)'
;MRKYYEAYDERYKTAHEKGVSWSSENRTPIVLETIEKYISDCHTPMLEIGCGEGRDARAVLEREYHLLATDISEEAIAYCKAKIPAFAGSFEVLDCIRGLHPFQYGFIYAVAVLHMLVLDDDRNDFYQFIRGHLTDDGIALICTMGDGEFEMKSDIDTAFLLQEREHESGRMMVAGTSCRMVSFAVFEQELRNNHLEIIEKGITASLPDFDSFMFAVVKKA
;
A
#
# COMPACT_ATOMS: atom_id res chain seq x y z
N MET A 1 -5.95 -12.68 -17.99
CA MET A 1 -7.25 -12.07 -17.60
C MET A 1 -6.91 -10.96 -16.63
N ARG A 2 -7.41 -9.77 -16.86
CA ARG A 2 -7.16 -8.59 -16.02
C ARG A 2 -7.73 -8.80 -14.62
N LYS A 3 -6.99 -8.37 -13.59
CA LYS A 3 -7.38 -8.55 -12.20
C LYS A 3 -8.14 -7.32 -11.69
N TYR A 4 -9.11 -7.53 -10.82
CA TYR A 4 -9.95 -6.45 -10.29
C TYR A 4 -9.13 -5.37 -9.55
N TYR A 5 -8.04 -5.74 -8.88
CA TYR A 5 -7.17 -4.80 -8.18
C TYR A 5 -6.27 -3.97 -9.12
N GLU A 6 -6.16 -4.33 -10.42
CA GLU A 6 -5.50 -3.50 -11.44
C GLU A 6 -6.34 -2.27 -11.85
N ALA A 7 -7.57 -2.14 -11.34
CA ALA A 7 -8.44 -1.01 -11.67
C ALA A 7 -7.88 0.36 -11.24
N TYR A 8 -6.94 0.38 -10.28
CA TYR A 8 -6.24 1.61 -9.91
C TYR A 8 -5.33 2.15 -11.02
N ASP A 9 -4.73 1.29 -11.85
CA ASP A 9 -3.97 1.72 -13.02
C ASP A 9 -4.81 2.59 -13.98
N GLU A 10 -6.07 2.19 -14.22
CA GLU A 10 -7.01 2.99 -15.02
C GLU A 10 -7.38 4.32 -14.33
N ARG A 11 -7.46 4.32 -13.01
CA ARG A 11 -7.74 5.53 -12.24
C ARG A 11 -6.59 6.52 -12.35
N TYR A 12 -5.34 6.08 -12.19
CA TYR A 12 -4.16 6.90 -12.38
C TYR A 12 -4.08 7.46 -13.81
N LYS A 13 -4.25 6.62 -14.84
CA LYS A 13 -4.30 7.08 -16.23
C LYS A 13 -5.30 8.21 -16.44
N THR A 14 -6.52 8.04 -15.92
CA THR A 14 -7.58 9.04 -16.05
C THR A 14 -7.22 10.37 -15.36
N ALA A 15 -6.58 10.33 -14.20
CA ALA A 15 -6.14 11.54 -13.49
C ALA A 15 -4.97 12.22 -14.23
N HIS A 16 -3.97 11.44 -14.64
CA HIS A 16 -2.78 11.97 -15.30
C HIS A 16 -3.08 12.54 -16.68
N GLU A 17 -4.01 11.95 -17.45
CA GLU A 17 -4.51 12.52 -18.71
C GLU A 17 -5.15 13.91 -18.53
N LYS A 18 -5.69 14.19 -17.34
CA LYS A 18 -6.22 15.50 -16.97
C LYS A 18 -5.16 16.43 -16.35
N GLY A 19 -3.93 15.97 -16.24
CA GLY A 19 -2.80 16.74 -15.70
C GLY A 19 -2.81 16.88 -14.17
N VAL A 20 -3.52 16.01 -13.44
CA VAL A 20 -3.61 16.01 -11.97
C VAL A 20 -3.13 14.70 -11.39
N SER A 21 -2.64 14.74 -10.13
CA SER A 21 -2.40 13.54 -9.33
C SER A 21 -3.72 13.03 -8.74
N TRP A 22 -3.85 11.73 -8.54
CA TRP A 22 -5.00 11.17 -7.84
C TRP A 22 -4.88 11.32 -6.31
N SER A 23 -3.70 11.06 -5.77
CA SER A 23 -3.45 11.11 -4.34
C SER A 23 -3.07 12.52 -3.87
N SER A 24 -3.39 12.85 -2.63
CA SER A 24 -2.85 14.07 -2.02
C SER A 24 -1.33 13.98 -1.83
N GLU A 25 -0.64 15.12 -1.81
CA GLU A 25 0.83 15.17 -1.60
C GLU A 25 1.25 14.98 -0.13
N ASN A 26 0.29 14.95 0.80
CA ASN A 26 0.57 14.83 2.21
C ASN A 26 0.98 13.39 2.59
N ARG A 27 2.20 13.24 3.09
CA ARG A 27 2.72 11.93 3.54
C ARG A 27 1.90 11.33 4.69
N THR A 28 1.99 10.02 4.84
CA THR A 28 1.39 9.25 5.92
C THR A 28 2.33 9.25 7.15
N PRO A 29 2.04 9.98 8.24
CA PRO A 29 2.97 10.12 9.36
C PRO A 29 3.45 8.80 9.96
N ILE A 30 2.55 7.82 10.10
CA ILE A 30 2.85 6.52 10.73
C ILE A 30 4.00 5.76 10.04
N VAL A 31 4.26 5.99 8.75
CA VAL A 31 5.39 5.34 8.06
C VAL A 31 6.71 5.79 8.68
N LEU A 32 6.94 7.09 8.78
CA LEU A 32 8.16 7.63 9.37
C LEU A 32 8.23 7.37 10.88
N GLU A 33 7.13 7.49 11.60
CA GLU A 33 7.03 7.16 13.04
C GLU A 33 7.43 5.70 13.30
N THR A 34 7.00 4.76 12.44
CA THR A 34 7.37 3.35 12.54
C THR A 34 8.85 3.15 12.23
N ILE A 35 9.36 3.79 11.18
CA ILE A 35 10.79 3.73 10.85
C ILE A 35 11.62 4.27 12.02
N GLU A 36 11.33 5.46 12.53
CA GLU A 36 12.05 6.09 13.65
C GLU A 36 12.00 5.24 14.94
N LYS A 37 10.90 4.50 15.16
CA LYS A 37 10.72 3.67 16.34
C LYS A 37 11.47 2.35 16.29
N TYR A 38 11.53 1.72 15.13
CA TYR A 38 11.96 0.32 15.00
C TYR A 38 13.22 0.12 14.16
N ILE A 39 13.59 1.06 13.30
CA ILE A 39 14.71 0.92 12.37
C ILE A 39 15.85 1.84 12.80
N SER A 40 16.90 1.24 13.35
CA SER A 40 18.06 1.99 13.86
C SER A 40 19.15 2.27 12.80
N ASP A 41 19.14 1.50 11.70
CA ASP A 41 20.14 1.62 10.64
C ASP A 41 19.46 2.09 9.34
N CYS A 42 19.87 3.26 8.85
CA CYS A 42 19.35 3.85 7.60
C CYS A 42 19.68 3.02 6.36
N HIS A 43 20.67 2.11 6.45
CA HIS A 43 21.02 1.18 5.37
C HIS A 43 20.17 -0.09 5.35
N THR A 44 19.27 -0.27 6.33
CA THR A 44 18.30 -1.39 6.32
C THR A 44 17.53 -1.38 5.01
N PRO A 45 17.59 -2.47 4.21
CA PRO A 45 16.81 -2.52 2.97
C PRO A 45 15.30 -2.46 3.29
N MET A 46 14.60 -1.55 2.61
CA MET A 46 13.17 -1.34 2.79
C MET A 46 12.41 -1.57 1.48
N LEU A 47 11.18 -2.06 1.61
CA LEU A 47 10.25 -2.23 0.49
C LEU A 47 8.94 -1.53 0.79
N GLU A 48 8.47 -0.68 -0.12
CA GLU A 48 7.09 -0.20 -0.14
C GLU A 48 6.29 -0.99 -1.17
N ILE A 49 5.14 -1.52 -0.74
CA ILE A 49 4.17 -2.19 -1.59
C ILE A 49 3.01 -1.24 -1.86
N GLY A 50 2.71 -0.97 -3.13
CA GLY A 50 1.63 -0.07 -3.53
C GLY A 50 1.97 1.40 -3.27
N CYS A 51 3.10 1.87 -3.77
CA CYS A 51 3.56 3.24 -3.56
C CYS A 51 2.68 4.31 -4.25
N GLY A 52 1.81 3.90 -5.16
CA GLY A 52 0.98 4.82 -5.95
C GLY A 52 1.82 5.90 -6.64
N GLU A 53 1.49 7.15 -6.42
CA GLU A 53 2.19 8.31 -6.97
C GLU A 53 3.42 8.75 -6.14
N GLY A 54 3.90 7.88 -5.23
CA GLY A 54 5.19 8.01 -4.54
C GLY A 54 5.23 8.97 -3.37
N ARG A 55 4.08 9.32 -2.79
CA ARG A 55 3.95 10.26 -1.67
C ARG A 55 4.81 9.86 -0.45
N ASP A 56 4.64 8.63 0.03
CA ASP A 56 5.36 8.13 1.20
C ASP A 56 6.79 7.71 0.83
N ALA A 57 6.98 7.09 -0.35
CA ALA A 57 8.30 6.78 -0.90
C ALA A 57 9.23 8.00 -0.94
N ARG A 58 8.72 9.13 -1.47
CA ARG A 58 9.50 10.37 -1.52
C ARG A 58 9.96 10.82 -0.13
N ALA A 59 9.07 10.79 0.85
CA ALA A 59 9.38 11.21 2.21
C ALA A 59 10.43 10.34 2.90
N VAL A 60 10.48 9.05 2.57
CA VAL A 60 11.47 8.07 3.05
C VAL A 60 12.80 8.27 2.32
N LEU A 61 12.79 8.36 0.99
CA LEU A 61 13.99 8.54 0.15
C LEU A 61 14.72 9.88 0.42
N GLU A 62 13.97 10.98 0.64
CA GLU A 62 14.55 12.28 1.00
C GLU A 62 15.26 12.27 2.38
N ARG A 63 15.05 11.22 3.19
CA ARG A 63 15.77 10.97 4.45
C ARG A 63 16.93 9.98 4.29
N GLU A 64 17.30 9.70 3.05
CA GLU A 64 18.43 8.83 2.69
C GLU A 64 18.27 7.37 3.16
N TYR A 65 17.03 6.90 3.42
CA TYR A 65 16.77 5.48 3.66
C TYR A 65 16.90 4.66 2.36
N HIS A 66 17.34 3.41 2.50
CA HIS A 66 17.51 2.49 1.37
C HIS A 66 16.18 1.82 1.01
N LEU A 67 15.36 2.48 0.20
CA LEU A 67 14.01 2.07 -0.19
C LEU A 67 13.91 1.65 -1.66
N LEU A 68 13.25 0.51 -1.90
CA LEU A 68 12.60 0.17 -3.16
C LEU A 68 11.09 0.40 -3.00
N ALA A 69 10.53 1.29 -3.80
CA ALA A 69 9.10 1.58 -3.83
C ALA A 69 8.46 0.91 -5.04
N THR A 70 7.40 0.14 -4.81
CA THR A 70 6.78 -0.68 -5.86
C THR A 70 5.27 -0.46 -5.95
N ASP A 71 4.75 -0.61 -7.16
CA ASP A 71 3.31 -0.64 -7.43
C ASP A 71 3.03 -1.59 -8.60
N ILE A 72 1.83 -2.16 -8.65
CA ILE A 72 1.40 -2.97 -9.78
C ILE A 72 1.10 -2.11 -11.02
N SER A 73 0.77 -0.82 -10.83
CA SER A 73 0.47 0.14 -11.86
C SER A 73 1.74 0.63 -12.57
N GLU A 74 1.87 0.30 -13.85
CA GLU A 74 2.92 0.86 -14.71
C GLU A 74 2.80 2.39 -14.82
N GLU A 75 1.57 2.91 -14.83
CA GLU A 75 1.29 4.34 -14.89
C GLU A 75 1.79 5.08 -13.64
N ALA A 76 1.50 4.54 -12.45
CA ALA A 76 1.97 5.11 -11.18
C ALA A 76 3.51 5.14 -11.12
N ILE A 77 4.17 4.05 -11.51
CA ILE A 77 5.64 3.97 -11.53
C ILE A 77 6.25 4.93 -12.56
N ALA A 78 5.65 5.05 -13.75
CA ALA A 78 6.10 6.03 -14.75
C ALA A 78 5.97 7.46 -14.23
N TYR A 79 4.85 7.77 -13.56
CA TYR A 79 4.63 9.05 -12.90
C TYR A 79 5.69 9.33 -11.83
N CYS A 80 5.96 8.38 -10.91
CA CYS A 80 6.98 8.53 -9.87
C CYS A 80 8.35 8.84 -10.46
N LYS A 81 8.79 8.07 -11.48
CA LYS A 81 10.08 8.29 -12.15
C LYS A 81 10.18 9.67 -12.80
N ALA A 82 9.09 10.17 -13.36
CA ALA A 82 9.05 11.49 -13.98
C ALA A 82 9.01 12.63 -12.96
N LYS A 83 8.28 12.47 -11.86
CA LYS A 83 8.09 13.52 -10.84
C LYS A 83 9.19 13.55 -9.80
N ILE A 84 9.86 12.41 -9.56
CA ILE A 84 10.92 12.26 -8.56
C ILE A 84 12.21 11.76 -9.24
N PRO A 85 12.74 12.46 -10.26
CA PRO A 85 13.83 11.95 -11.09
C PRO A 85 15.13 11.66 -10.33
N ALA A 86 15.37 12.33 -9.20
CA ALA A 86 16.51 12.07 -8.34
C ALA A 86 16.52 10.64 -7.77
N PHE A 87 15.36 10.02 -7.64
CA PHE A 87 15.17 8.67 -7.11
C PHE A 87 14.53 7.71 -8.12
N ALA A 88 14.60 8.01 -9.42
CA ALA A 88 13.93 7.20 -10.45
C ALA A 88 14.32 5.71 -10.40
N GLY A 89 15.55 5.40 -9.96
CA GLY A 89 16.02 4.01 -9.79
C GLY A 89 15.42 3.27 -8.60
N SER A 90 14.72 3.96 -7.69
CA SER A 90 14.07 3.39 -6.51
C SER A 90 12.61 2.99 -6.76
N PHE A 91 12.10 3.11 -7.99
CA PHE A 91 10.72 2.77 -8.34
C PHE A 91 10.66 1.61 -9.33
N GLU A 92 9.86 0.58 -9.02
CA GLU A 92 9.74 -0.62 -9.84
C GLU A 92 8.29 -1.12 -9.90
N VAL A 93 7.89 -1.69 -11.07
CA VAL A 93 6.60 -2.36 -11.19
C VAL A 93 6.67 -3.75 -10.54
N LEU A 94 5.80 -4.02 -9.58
CA LEU A 94 5.74 -5.30 -8.88
C LEU A 94 4.30 -5.67 -8.52
N ASP A 95 3.86 -6.84 -8.96
CA ASP A 95 2.65 -7.49 -8.44
C ASP A 95 3.03 -8.35 -7.23
N CYS A 96 2.78 -7.86 -6.01
CA CYS A 96 3.08 -8.56 -4.76
C CYS A 96 2.19 -9.79 -4.53
N ILE A 97 1.14 -10.00 -5.32
CA ILE A 97 0.28 -11.19 -5.23
C ILE A 97 0.85 -12.37 -6.03
N ARG A 98 1.59 -12.09 -7.11
CA ARG A 98 2.07 -13.10 -8.07
C ARG A 98 3.54 -13.00 -8.39
N GLY A 99 4.12 -11.86 -8.08
CA GLY A 99 5.53 -11.60 -8.30
C GLY A 99 6.40 -12.30 -7.27
N LEU A 100 7.63 -12.61 -7.69
CA LEU A 100 8.69 -13.00 -6.79
C LEU A 100 9.75 -11.90 -6.83
N HIS A 101 10.25 -11.51 -5.68
CA HIS A 101 11.38 -10.59 -5.58
C HIS A 101 12.58 -11.33 -4.99
N PRO A 102 13.79 -11.18 -5.55
CA PRO A 102 14.95 -11.99 -5.15
C PRO A 102 15.55 -11.59 -3.80
N PHE A 103 15.13 -10.45 -3.23
CA PHE A 103 15.72 -9.88 -2.03
C PHE A 103 14.80 -10.01 -0.81
N GLN A 104 15.42 -9.92 0.38
CA GLN A 104 14.73 -9.77 1.66
C GLN A 104 14.96 -8.37 2.21
N TYR A 105 14.02 -7.92 3.03
CA TYR A 105 13.96 -6.57 3.57
C TYR A 105 13.86 -6.59 5.09
N GLY A 106 14.54 -5.67 5.74
CA GLY A 106 14.42 -5.47 7.18
C GLY A 106 13.15 -4.70 7.55
N PHE A 107 12.62 -3.91 6.60
CA PHE A 107 11.34 -3.23 6.76
C PHE A 107 10.51 -3.29 5.47
N ILE A 108 9.27 -3.75 5.60
CA ILE A 108 8.28 -3.70 4.51
C ILE A 108 7.10 -2.86 4.98
N TYR A 109 6.60 -1.97 4.13
CA TYR A 109 5.35 -1.28 4.46
C TYR A 109 4.38 -1.23 3.27
N ALA A 110 3.09 -1.25 3.61
CA ALA A 110 2.01 -1.13 2.66
C ALA A 110 0.92 -0.24 3.25
N VAL A 111 0.68 0.89 2.61
CA VAL A 111 -0.33 1.87 3.03
C VAL A 111 -1.44 1.92 2.01
N ALA A 112 -2.67 1.69 2.42
CA ALA A 112 -3.84 1.73 1.54
C ALA A 112 -3.83 0.67 0.40
N VAL A 113 -3.24 -0.50 0.61
CA VAL A 113 -3.18 -1.59 -0.37
C VAL A 113 -4.14 -2.72 0.00
N LEU A 114 -4.05 -3.24 1.21
CA LEU A 114 -4.75 -4.45 1.64
C LEU A 114 -6.27 -4.36 1.47
N HIS A 115 -6.88 -3.20 1.69
CA HIS A 115 -8.33 -3.04 1.51
C HIS A 115 -8.78 -3.15 0.04
N MET A 116 -7.87 -3.05 -0.92
CA MET A 116 -8.18 -3.25 -2.33
C MET A 116 -8.28 -4.72 -2.71
N LEU A 117 -7.72 -5.62 -1.87
CA LEU A 117 -7.77 -7.06 -2.05
C LEU A 117 -9.05 -7.62 -1.41
N VAL A 118 -10.01 -8.02 -2.25
CA VAL A 118 -11.34 -8.47 -1.82
C VAL A 118 -11.39 -9.96 -1.57
N LEU A 119 -10.69 -10.77 -2.37
CA LEU A 119 -10.68 -12.22 -2.27
C LEU A 119 -9.73 -12.69 -1.17
N ASP A 120 -10.12 -13.74 -0.44
CA ASP A 120 -9.32 -14.32 0.64
C ASP A 120 -7.97 -14.84 0.12
N ASP A 121 -7.95 -15.46 -1.06
CA ASP A 121 -6.72 -15.98 -1.66
C ASP A 121 -5.73 -14.85 -1.97
N ASP A 122 -6.17 -13.75 -2.59
CA ASP A 122 -5.30 -12.60 -2.89
C ASP A 122 -4.76 -11.93 -1.61
N ARG A 123 -5.58 -11.88 -0.53
CA ARG A 123 -5.14 -11.38 0.79
C ARG A 123 -4.11 -12.31 1.43
N ASN A 124 -4.32 -13.62 1.35
CA ASN A 124 -3.34 -14.59 1.84
C ASN A 124 -2.02 -14.51 1.07
N ASP A 125 -2.07 -14.40 -0.25
CA ASP A 125 -0.88 -14.23 -1.10
C ASP A 125 -0.11 -12.95 -0.73
N PHE A 126 -0.81 -11.84 -0.46
CA PHE A 126 -0.22 -10.59 0.03
C PHE A 126 0.54 -10.79 1.36
N TYR A 127 -0.06 -11.44 2.35
CA TYR A 127 0.61 -11.71 3.63
C TYR A 127 1.78 -12.67 3.47
N GLN A 128 1.64 -13.71 2.63
CA GLN A 128 2.72 -14.65 2.33
C GLN A 128 3.89 -13.97 1.61
N PHE A 129 3.60 -13.03 0.71
CA PHE A 129 4.63 -12.21 0.07
C PHE A 129 5.41 -11.41 1.13
N ILE A 130 4.73 -10.69 2.01
CA ILE A 130 5.39 -9.94 3.08
C ILE A 130 6.25 -10.87 3.94
N ARG A 131 5.68 -11.98 4.43
CA ARG A 131 6.39 -12.94 5.27
C ARG A 131 7.63 -13.53 4.57
N GLY A 132 7.49 -13.88 3.29
CA GLY A 132 8.57 -14.48 2.48
C GLY A 132 9.74 -13.52 2.22
N HIS A 133 9.47 -12.22 2.17
CA HIS A 133 10.46 -11.18 1.85
C HIS A 133 10.96 -10.39 3.08
N LEU A 134 10.45 -10.64 4.28
CA LEU A 134 11.08 -10.14 5.50
C LEU A 134 12.36 -10.92 5.81
N THR A 135 13.38 -10.24 6.33
CA THR A 135 14.49 -10.90 7.04
C THR A 135 13.97 -11.54 8.34
N ASP A 136 14.78 -12.34 9.03
CA ASP A 136 14.33 -13.04 10.25
C ASP A 136 13.99 -12.05 11.38
N ASP A 137 14.73 -10.95 11.49
CA ASP A 137 14.48 -9.87 12.45
C ASP A 137 13.69 -8.70 11.83
N GLY A 138 13.20 -8.86 10.59
CA GLY A 138 12.48 -7.82 9.86
C GLY A 138 11.07 -7.63 10.40
N ILE A 139 10.55 -6.42 10.19
CA ILE A 139 9.17 -6.05 10.53
C ILE A 139 8.42 -5.53 9.32
N ALA A 140 7.09 -5.59 9.38
CA ALA A 140 6.27 -4.92 8.38
C ALA A 140 5.20 -4.03 9.02
N LEU A 141 4.92 -2.88 8.39
CA LEU A 141 3.79 -2.01 8.68
C LEU A 141 2.71 -2.21 7.62
N ILE A 142 1.53 -2.62 8.03
CA ILE A 142 0.37 -2.79 7.16
C ILE A 142 -0.72 -1.84 7.61
N CYS A 143 -1.06 -0.88 6.74
CA CYS A 143 -2.15 0.07 6.97
C CYS A 143 -3.30 -0.23 6.00
N THR A 144 -4.52 -0.33 6.52
CA THR A 144 -5.72 -0.67 5.74
C THR A 144 -6.93 0.14 6.16
N MET A 145 -7.81 0.46 5.22
CA MET A 145 -9.06 1.16 5.51
C MET A 145 -9.91 0.37 6.49
N GLY A 146 -10.49 1.04 7.48
CA GLY A 146 -11.38 0.48 8.47
C GLY A 146 -11.27 1.17 9.82
N ASP A 147 -12.35 1.07 10.62
CA ASP A 147 -12.47 1.58 11.98
C ASP A 147 -12.24 0.52 13.08
N GLY A 148 -11.98 -0.73 12.64
CA GLY A 148 -11.77 -1.87 13.52
C GLY A 148 -13.02 -2.66 13.85
N GLU A 149 -14.20 -2.21 13.45
CA GLU A 149 -15.50 -2.84 13.74
C GLU A 149 -16.29 -3.14 12.45
N PHE A 150 -16.38 -2.17 11.54
CA PHE A 150 -17.20 -2.26 10.35
C PHE A 150 -16.59 -3.19 9.30
N GLU A 151 -17.41 -4.09 8.75
CA GLU A 151 -17.00 -5.03 7.70
C GLU A 151 -17.83 -4.82 6.43
N MET A 152 -17.15 -4.76 5.29
CA MET A 152 -17.78 -4.72 3.98
C MET A 152 -16.85 -5.24 2.89
N LYS A 153 -17.42 -5.68 1.78
CA LYS A 153 -16.69 -5.96 0.55
C LYS A 153 -17.49 -5.55 -0.67
N SER A 154 -16.80 -4.97 -1.64
CA SER A 154 -17.39 -4.64 -2.94
C SER A 154 -17.48 -5.87 -3.84
N ASP A 155 -18.35 -5.79 -4.85
CA ASP A 155 -18.38 -6.74 -5.94
C ASP A 155 -17.18 -6.46 -6.88
N ILE A 156 -16.31 -7.46 -7.05
CA ILE A 156 -15.10 -7.34 -7.88
C ILE A 156 -15.41 -7.11 -9.36
N ASP A 157 -16.56 -7.54 -9.85
CA ASP A 157 -16.97 -7.35 -11.24
C ASP A 157 -17.26 -5.87 -11.57
N THR A 158 -17.46 -5.05 -10.54
CA THR A 158 -17.69 -3.61 -10.68
C THR A 158 -16.44 -2.75 -10.62
N ALA A 159 -15.27 -3.33 -10.35
CA ALA A 159 -14.03 -2.60 -10.11
C ALA A 159 -13.62 -1.66 -11.26
N PHE A 160 -13.90 -2.05 -12.51
CA PHE A 160 -13.59 -1.26 -13.70
C PHE A 160 -14.75 -0.37 -14.18
N LEU A 161 -15.91 -0.43 -13.54
CA LEU A 161 -17.03 0.44 -13.90
C LEU A 161 -16.70 1.89 -13.52
N LEU A 162 -16.99 2.81 -14.44
CA LEU A 162 -16.80 4.23 -14.18
C LEU A 162 -17.76 4.71 -13.10
N GLN A 163 -17.22 5.42 -12.12
CA GLN A 163 -17.97 6.05 -11.03
C GLN A 163 -17.53 7.49 -10.89
N GLU A 164 -18.48 8.35 -10.54
CA GLU A 164 -18.17 9.73 -10.16
C GLU A 164 -17.50 9.75 -8.79
N ARG A 165 -16.35 10.41 -8.70
CA ARG A 165 -15.61 10.63 -7.45
C ARG A 165 -15.31 12.11 -7.27
N GLU A 166 -15.43 12.58 -6.04
CA GLU A 166 -14.90 13.89 -5.66
C GLU A 166 -13.39 13.83 -5.60
N HIS A 167 -12.75 14.86 -6.11
CA HIS A 167 -11.30 15.04 -6.16
C HIS A 167 -11.00 16.52 -5.90
N GLU A 168 -9.79 16.87 -5.48
CA GLU A 168 -9.40 18.28 -5.26
C GLU A 168 -9.58 19.18 -6.52
N SER A 169 -9.43 18.59 -7.70
CA SER A 169 -9.66 19.29 -8.99
C SER A 169 -11.12 19.33 -9.43
N GLY A 170 -12.07 18.82 -8.62
CA GLY A 170 -13.49 18.69 -8.93
C GLY A 170 -13.93 17.26 -9.16
N ARG A 171 -15.14 17.04 -9.68
CA ARG A 171 -15.68 15.71 -9.93
C ARG A 171 -15.04 15.02 -11.12
N MET A 172 -14.70 13.76 -10.94
CA MET A 172 -14.06 12.93 -11.97
C MET A 172 -14.79 11.60 -12.15
N MET A 173 -14.99 11.20 -13.42
CA MET A 173 -15.39 9.83 -13.76
C MET A 173 -14.13 8.97 -13.85
N VAL A 174 -13.99 8.02 -12.92
CA VAL A 174 -12.83 7.14 -12.81
C VAL A 174 -13.26 5.70 -12.55
N ALA A 175 -12.37 4.73 -12.73
CA ALA A 175 -12.63 3.34 -12.34
C ALA A 175 -13.03 3.25 -10.86
N GLY A 176 -14.07 2.47 -10.56
CA GLY A 176 -14.65 2.33 -9.22
C GLY A 176 -13.68 1.75 -8.21
N THR A 177 -12.78 0.88 -8.68
CA THR A 177 -11.87 0.06 -7.87
C THR A 177 -12.61 -0.90 -6.92
N SER A 178 -11.87 -1.66 -6.14
CA SER A 178 -12.42 -2.61 -5.17
C SER A 178 -12.10 -2.18 -3.75
N CYS A 179 -12.93 -2.60 -2.80
CA CYS A 179 -12.71 -2.32 -1.39
C CYS A 179 -13.23 -3.45 -0.52
N ARG A 180 -12.43 -3.87 0.45
CA ARG A 180 -12.85 -4.75 1.56
C ARG A 180 -12.34 -4.17 2.86
N MET A 181 -13.25 -3.80 3.74
CA MET A 181 -12.97 -3.45 5.12
C MET A 181 -13.27 -4.65 6.02
N VAL A 182 -12.45 -4.84 7.03
CA VAL A 182 -12.57 -5.93 7.99
C VAL A 182 -12.45 -5.37 9.41
N SER A 183 -13.03 -6.09 10.39
CA SER A 183 -12.81 -5.76 11.80
C SER A 183 -11.38 -6.10 12.25
N PHE A 184 -10.95 -5.57 13.40
CA PHE A 184 -9.68 -5.99 14.02
C PHE A 184 -9.63 -7.49 14.27
N ALA A 185 -10.74 -8.12 14.67
CA ALA A 185 -10.79 -9.55 14.91
C ALA A 185 -10.43 -10.36 13.64
N VAL A 186 -10.98 -9.95 12.49
CA VAL A 186 -10.68 -10.58 11.20
C VAL A 186 -9.24 -10.28 10.78
N PHE A 187 -8.80 -9.02 10.87
CA PHE A 187 -7.43 -8.61 10.50
C PHE A 187 -6.37 -9.39 11.30
N GLU A 188 -6.53 -9.50 12.60
CA GLU A 188 -5.64 -10.28 13.46
C GLU A 188 -5.67 -11.79 13.14
N GLN A 189 -6.84 -12.32 12.78
CA GLN A 189 -6.95 -13.71 12.39
C GLN A 189 -6.24 -13.97 11.06
N GLU A 190 -6.36 -13.07 10.08
CA GLU A 190 -5.64 -13.15 8.81
C GLU A 190 -4.13 -13.15 9.04
N LEU A 191 -3.61 -12.24 9.88
CA LEU A 191 -2.19 -12.17 10.23
C LEU A 191 -1.70 -13.46 10.88
N ARG A 192 -2.43 -13.98 11.88
CA ARG A 192 -2.09 -15.25 12.56
C ARG A 192 -2.09 -16.43 11.59
N ASN A 193 -3.09 -16.53 10.71
CA ASN A 193 -3.19 -17.62 9.73
C ASN A 193 -2.00 -17.62 8.76
N ASN A 194 -1.40 -16.46 8.52
CA ASN A 194 -0.23 -16.28 7.66
C ASN A 194 1.09 -16.22 8.43
N HIS A 195 1.10 -16.68 9.70
CA HIS A 195 2.29 -16.74 10.55
C HIS A 195 3.01 -15.38 10.70
N LEU A 196 2.22 -14.34 10.92
CA LEU A 196 2.68 -13.01 11.27
C LEU A 196 2.22 -12.69 12.70
N GLU A 197 3.17 -12.32 13.57
CA GLU A 197 2.94 -11.91 14.96
C GLU A 197 2.81 -10.38 15.03
N ILE A 198 1.78 -9.90 15.71
CA ILE A 198 1.54 -8.46 15.90
C ILE A 198 2.43 -7.93 17.03
N ILE A 199 3.23 -6.92 16.73
CA ILE A 199 4.02 -6.16 17.72
C ILE A 199 3.20 -4.97 18.23
N GLU A 200 2.50 -4.30 17.33
CA GLU A 200 1.70 -3.12 17.61
C GLU A 200 0.52 -3.04 16.66
N LYS A 201 -0.61 -2.51 17.12
CA LYS A 201 -1.77 -2.24 16.28
C LYS A 201 -2.57 -1.07 16.82
N GLY A 202 -3.38 -0.46 15.98
CA GLY A 202 -4.25 0.64 16.38
C GLY A 202 -4.99 1.25 15.20
N ILE A 203 -5.62 2.38 15.50
CA ILE A 203 -6.20 3.28 14.50
C ILE A 203 -5.25 4.47 14.36
N THR A 204 -4.89 4.81 13.13
CA THR A 204 -4.18 6.05 12.83
C THR A 204 -5.17 7.06 12.24
N ALA A 205 -5.19 8.27 12.81
CA ALA A 205 -6.16 9.31 12.48
C ALA A 205 -5.71 10.24 11.35
N SER A 206 -4.52 10.03 10.77
CA SER A 206 -3.85 11.07 10.00
C SER A 206 -3.52 10.72 8.56
N LEU A 207 -4.38 9.90 7.92
CA LEU A 207 -4.28 9.76 6.46
C LEU A 207 -5.17 10.80 5.79
N PRO A 208 -4.62 11.65 4.91
CA PRO A 208 -5.34 12.78 4.36
C PRO A 208 -6.64 12.45 3.64
N ASP A 209 -6.75 11.22 3.12
CA ASP A 209 -7.84 10.82 2.23
C ASP A 209 -8.79 9.80 2.88
N PHE A 210 -8.64 9.52 4.19
CA PHE A 210 -9.41 8.47 4.87
C PHE A 210 -9.84 8.90 6.27
N ASP A 211 -11.12 8.66 6.61
CA ASP A 211 -11.69 8.98 7.91
C ASP A 211 -11.15 8.09 9.03
N SER A 212 -10.84 6.83 8.73
CA SER A 212 -10.28 5.87 9.68
C SER A 212 -9.35 4.88 8.97
N PHE A 213 -8.21 4.61 9.61
CA PHE A 213 -7.22 3.69 9.09
C PHE A 213 -6.67 2.79 10.19
N MET A 214 -6.87 1.49 10.05
CA MET A 214 -6.27 0.48 10.91
C MET A 214 -4.82 0.26 10.51
N PHE A 215 -3.96 0.01 11.50
CA PHE A 215 -2.60 -0.44 11.23
C PHE A 215 -2.20 -1.62 12.11
N ALA A 216 -1.25 -2.40 11.63
CA ALA A 216 -0.50 -3.37 12.40
C ALA A 216 0.98 -3.31 12.02
N VAL A 217 1.84 -3.30 13.05
CA VAL A 217 3.26 -3.61 12.89
C VAL A 217 3.44 -5.07 13.25
N VAL A 218 4.04 -5.84 12.35
CA VAL A 218 4.14 -7.30 12.47
C VAL A 218 5.56 -7.79 12.20
N LYS A 219 5.87 -8.99 12.69
CA LYS A 219 7.09 -9.74 12.39
C LYS A 219 6.75 -11.18 12.02
N LYS A 220 7.71 -11.96 11.59
CA LYS A 220 7.56 -13.42 11.46
C LYS A 220 7.25 -14.05 12.82
N ALA A 221 6.27 -14.97 12.86
CA ALA A 221 5.96 -15.76 14.06
C ALA A 221 6.91 -16.96 14.19
#